data_bbdf8279ade0a639fdc3b1fc3ab243cc
#
_entry.id   bbdf8279ade0a639fdc3b1fc3ab243cc
#
_cell.length_a   1.000
_cell.length_b   1.000
_cell.length_c   1.000
_cell.angle_alpha   90.00
_cell.angle_beta   90.00
_cell.angle_gamma   90.00
#
_symmetry.space_group_name_H-M   'P 1'
#
loop_
_entity.id
_entity.type
_entity.pdbx_description
1 polymer ?
#
loop_
_entity_poly.entity_id
_entity_poly.type
_entity_poly.pdbx_seq_one_letter_code
_entity_poly.pdbx_strand_id
1 'polypeptide(L)'
;MTVVGPFGLSVRDQALEADVQAGLAAVEAGLLEATKSEVPFITEAAQHLVRAGGKRFRPLLVMLAAQFGDPYAPGIVPSAVVVELTHLATLYHDDVMDEADVRRGVESANTRWGNSVAVLTGDFLFARASHILADLGPEAVRVQAEAFERLVTGQILETAGPRDGRDPVAHYLDVIAGKTGSLIAVSGRFGAMMSGADESVVDILTQYGERLGTAFQLADDVLDIASDSHESGKTPGTDLREGIPTLPVLRLRETAEREGCEEDLELVRLLDGDLTDDARHAEVLSRLRVHPALEQARRDTIEYAQAARAMLAPLPDCFAKAALEELCDAVVHRAG
;
A
#
# COMPACT_ATOMS: atom_id res chain seq x y z
N MET A 1 -25.00 -6.72 10.92
CA MET A 1 -23.83 -6.80 10.04
C MET A 1 -22.73 -6.10 10.79
N THR A 2 -21.73 -6.83 11.23
CA THR A 2 -20.59 -6.27 11.97
C THR A 2 -19.51 -5.93 10.95
N VAL A 3 -18.95 -4.76 11.06
CA VAL A 3 -17.90 -4.26 10.15
C VAL A 3 -16.56 -4.74 10.68
N VAL A 4 -15.84 -5.59 9.95
CA VAL A 4 -14.49 -6.06 10.32
C VAL A 4 -13.44 -5.21 9.66
N GLY A 5 -12.64 -4.53 10.48
CA GLY A 5 -11.46 -3.78 10.06
C GLY A 5 -11.76 -2.45 9.36
N PRO A 6 -10.70 -1.73 9.01
CA PRO A 6 -10.76 -0.34 8.54
C PRO A 6 -11.31 -0.15 7.12
N PHE A 7 -11.65 -1.24 6.40
CA PHE A 7 -12.17 -1.20 5.03
C PHE A 7 -13.68 -1.49 4.93
N GLY A 8 -14.38 -1.56 6.07
CA GLY A 8 -15.83 -1.75 6.06
C GLY A 8 -16.27 -3.14 5.58
N LEU A 9 -15.39 -4.14 5.65
CA LEU A 9 -15.72 -5.52 5.27
C LEU A 9 -16.90 -6.01 6.09
N SER A 10 -17.99 -6.39 5.44
CA SER A 10 -19.11 -7.07 6.08
C SER A 10 -18.89 -8.59 6.00
N VAL A 11 -18.10 -9.14 6.92
CA VAL A 11 -17.93 -10.60 6.99
C VAL A 11 -19.27 -11.19 7.40
N ARG A 12 -19.85 -12.01 6.52
CA ARG A 12 -21.15 -12.64 6.72
C ARG A 12 -21.08 -13.85 7.65
N ASP A 13 -19.87 -14.27 8.03
CA ASP A 13 -19.60 -15.40 8.92
C ASP A 13 -18.94 -14.92 10.20
N GLN A 14 -19.61 -15.15 11.34
CA GLN A 14 -19.12 -14.78 12.67
C GLN A 14 -17.86 -15.56 13.09
N ALA A 15 -17.67 -16.78 12.58
CA ALA A 15 -16.50 -17.58 12.91
C ALA A 15 -15.27 -17.01 12.20
N LEU A 16 -15.35 -16.71 10.90
CA LEU A 16 -14.26 -16.05 10.16
C LEU A 16 -13.93 -14.68 10.77
N GLU A 17 -14.95 -13.91 11.15
CA GLU A 17 -14.75 -12.62 11.80
C GLU A 17 -13.94 -12.77 13.09
N ALA A 18 -14.34 -13.72 13.96
CA ALA A 18 -13.65 -13.97 15.22
C ALA A 18 -12.20 -14.44 15.00
N ASP A 19 -11.96 -15.33 14.05
CA ASP A 19 -10.63 -15.85 13.72
C ASP A 19 -9.71 -14.75 13.18
N VAL A 20 -10.20 -13.92 12.27
CA VAL A 20 -9.43 -12.78 11.72
C VAL A 20 -9.12 -11.77 12.83
N GLN A 21 -10.08 -11.43 13.68
CA GLN A 21 -9.84 -10.50 14.79
C GLN A 21 -8.84 -11.06 15.80
N ALA A 22 -8.93 -12.35 16.15
CA ALA A 22 -7.96 -13.00 17.03
C ALA A 22 -6.56 -13.02 16.41
N GLY A 23 -6.47 -13.32 15.11
CA GLY A 23 -5.20 -13.26 14.35
C GLY A 23 -4.59 -11.86 14.34
N LEU A 24 -5.37 -10.82 14.05
CA LEU A 24 -4.91 -9.44 14.06
C LEU A 24 -4.46 -8.98 15.46
N ALA A 25 -5.16 -9.40 16.51
CA ALA A 25 -4.75 -9.13 17.91
C ALA A 25 -3.40 -9.82 18.24
N ALA A 26 -3.21 -11.05 17.76
CA ALA A 26 -1.94 -11.76 17.92
C ALA A 26 -0.80 -11.07 17.14
N VAL A 27 -1.08 -10.53 15.94
CA VAL A 27 -0.10 -9.73 15.16
C VAL A 27 0.28 -8.45 15.92
N GLU A 28 -0.68 -7.72 16.50
CA GLU A 28 -0.35 -6.53 17.31
C GLU A 28 0.56 -6.87 18.48
N ALA A 29 0.27 -7.95 19.19
CA ALA A 29 1.14 -8.44 20.28
C ALA A 29 2.53 -8.83 19.74
N GLY A 30 2.59 -9.51 18.59
CA GLY A 30 3.83 -9.89 17.92
C GLY A 30 4.67 -8.69 17.47
N LEU A 31 4.05 -7.65 16.93
CA LEU A 31 4.72 -6.40 16.55
C LEU A 31 5.35 -5.71 17.76
N LEU A 32 4.60 -5.58 18.87
CA LEU A 32 5.12 -4.99 20.10
C LEU A 32 6.28 -5.82 20.69
N GLU A 33 6.21 -7.15 20.62
CA GLU A 33 7.30 -8.02 21.10
C GLU A 33 8.52 -7.95 20.19
N ALA A 34 8.34 -8.04 18.87
CA ALA A 34 9.41 -8.00 17.89
C ALA A 34 10.22 -6.68 17.95
N THR A 35 9.58 -5.58 18.35
CA THR A 35 10.20 -4.25 18.42
C THR A 35 10.84 -3.93 19.78
N LYS A 36 10.82 -4.87 20.73
CA LYS A 36 11.54 -4.72 21.99
C LYS A 36 13.05 -4.81 21.82
N SER A 37 13.76 -4.01 22.62
CA SER A 37 15.22 -4.01 22.78
C SER A 37 15.58 -3.93 24.25
N GLU A 38 16.77 -4.40 24.63
CA GLU A 38 17.33 -4.16 25.97
C GLU A 38 17.60 -2.68 26.23
N VAL A 39 17.74 -1.88 25.17
CA VAL A 39 17.91 -0.43 25.25
C VAL A 39 16.54 0.24 25.17
N PRO A 40 16.05 0.89 26.25
CA PRO A 40 14.71 1.49 26.28
C PRO A 40 14.44 2.49 25.16
N PHE A 41 15.43 3.31 24.79
CA PHE A 41 15.32 4.28 23.71
C PHE A 41 15.06 3.60 22.34
N ILE A 42 15.73 2.48 22.05
CA ILE A 42 15.50 1.73 20.80
C ILE A 42 14.07 1.17 20.79
N THR A 43 13.60 0.66 21.94
CA THR A 43 12.20 0.20 22.06
C THR A 43 11.21 1.34 21.83
N GLU A 44 11.45 2.51 22.39
CA GLU A 44 10.60 3.70 22.19
C GLU A 44 10.54 4.08 20.71
N ALA A 45 11.69 4.21 20.04
CA ALA A 45 11.78 4.57 18.65
C ALA A 45 11.11 3.52 17.75
N ALA A 46 11.42 2.22 17.93
CA ALA A 46 10.87 1.14 17.11
C ALA A 46 9.35 0.94 17.29
N GLN A 47 8.80 1.21 18.48
CA GLN A 47 7.38 1.11 18.77
C GLN A 47 6.58 2.37 18.39
N HIS A 48 7.23 3.46 18.02
CA HIS A 48 6.56 4.73 17.76
C HIS A 48 5.43 4.61 16.74
N LEU A 49 5.72 4.14 15.52
CA LEU A 49 4.70 3.95 14.48
C LEU A 49 3.83 2.70 14.70
N VAL A 50 4.29 1.69 15.45
CA VAL A 50 3.44 0.56 15.87
C VAL A 50 2.30 1.08 16.74
N ARG A 51 2.60 1.89 17.76
CA ARG A 51 1.65 2.47 18.72
C ARG A 51 0.74 3.54 18.10
N ALA A 52 1.22 4.26 17.09
CA ALA A 52 0.39 5.17 16.32
C ALA A 52 -0.74 4.44 15.56
N GLY A 53 -0.69 3.10 15.52
CA GLY A 53 -1.72 2.27 14.90
C GLY A 53 -1.52 2.11 13.40
N GLY A 54 -2.60 1.79 12.72
CA GLY A 54 -2.65 1.58 11.27
C GLY A 54 -3.76 0.61 10.91
N LYS A 55 -4.12 0.61 9.63
CA LYS A 55 -5.23 -0.21 9.14
C LYS A 55 -4.92 -1.71 9.12
N ARG A 56 -3.65 -2.12 9.29
CA ARG A 56 -3.20 -3.53 9.26
C ARG A 56 -3.71 -4.32 8.04
N PHE A 57 -3.76 -3.64 6.90
CA PHE A 57 -4.27 -4.24 5.66
C PHE A 57 -3.46 -5.47 5.22
N ARG A 58 -2.14 -5.39 5.32
CA ARG A 58 -1.24 -6.50 4.97
C ARG A 58 -1.43 -7.71 5.88
N PRO A 59 -1.42 -7.57 7.22
CA PRO A 59 -1.80 -8.64 8.13
C PRO A 59 -3.20 -9.22 7.87
N LEU A 60 -4.20 -8.36 7.61
CA LEU A 60 -5.55 -8.82 7.26
C LEU A 60 -5.53 -9.74 6.04
N LEU A 61 -4.79 -9.37 5.00
CA LEU A 61 -4.68 -10.18 3.80
C LEU A 61 -3.97 -11.52 4.06
N VAL A 62 -2.95 -11.55 4.93
CA VAL A 62 -2.34 -12.81 5.38
C VAL A 62 -3.38 -13.71 6.05
N MET A 63 -4.20 -13.16 6.98
CA MET A 63 -5.22 -13.93 7.69
C MET A 63 -6.31 -14.46 6.77
N LEU A 64 -6.76 -13.67 5.78
CA LEU A 64 -7.75 -14.10 4.79
C LEU A 64 -7.20 -15.16 3.84
N ALA A 65 -5.97 -14.98 3.37
CA ALA A 65 -5.29 -15.93 2.49
C ALA A 65 -5.02 -17.27 3.20
N ALA A 66 -4.77 -17.27 4.49
CA ALA A 66 -4.56 -18.48 5.29
C ALA A 66 -5.81 -19.37 5.39
N GLN A 67 -6.99 -18.84 5.13
CA GLN A 67 -8.23 -19.62 5.16
C GLN A 67 -8.35 -20.66 4.03
N PHE A 68 -7.44 -20.63 3.06
CA PHE A 68 -7.40 -21.62 1.98
C PHE A 68 -6.55 -22.86 2.31
N GLY A 69 -5.96 -22.93 3.50
CA GLY A 69 -5.25 -24.05 4.08
C GLY A 69 -5.64 -24.26 5.53
N ASP A 70 -4.66 -24.54 6.42
CA ASP A 70 -4.86 -24.58 7.88
C ASP A 70 -4.70 -23.15 8.45
N PRO A 71 -5.80 -22.46 8.82
CA PRO A 71 -5.74 -21.08 9.30
C PRO A 71 -5.08 -20.91 10.68
N TYR A 72 -4.78 -22.01 11.36
CA TYR A 72 -4.13 -22.03 12.68
C TYR A 72 -2.66 -22.46 12.61
N ALA A 73 -2.11 -22.64 11.42
CA ALA A 73 -0.71 -23.01 11.25
C ALA A 73 0.24 -21.98 11.90
N PRO A 74 1.29 -22.44 12.62
CA PRO A 74 2.10 -21.56 13.48
C PRO A 74 2.89 -20.48 12.74
N GLY A 75 3.10 -20.63 11.41
CA GLY A 75 3.82 -19.67 10.58
C GLY A 75 3.00 -18.43 10.17
N ILE A 76 1.66 -18.44 10.33
CA ILE A 76 0.77 -17.38 9.81
C ILE A 76 0.98 -16.06 10.54
N VAL A 77 0.86 -16.05 11.87
CA VAL A 77 1.04 -14.82 12.66
C VAL A 77 2.45 -14.26 12.52
N PRO A 78 3.54 -15.05 12.62
CA PRO A 78 4.89 -14.54 12.37
C PRO A 78 5.08 -13.94 10.98
N SER A 79 4.55 -14.55 9.91
CA SER A 79 4.63 -14.01 8.56
C SER A 79 3.86 -12.69 8.41
N ALA A 80 2.70 -12.56 9.05
CA ALA A 80 1.95 -11.32 9.11
C ALA A 80 2.71 -10.20 9.87
N VAL A 81 3.42 -10.56 10.93
CA VAL A 81 4.32 -9.63 11.64
C VAL A 81 5.46 -9.17 10.73
N VAL A 82 6.07 -10.09 9.96
CA VAL A 82 7.16 -9.76 9.01
C VAL A 82 6.72 -8.72 7.99
N VAL A 83 5.57 -8.93 7.31
CA VAL A 83 5.12 -8.00 6.28
C VAL A 83 4.78 -6.62 6.86
N GLU A 84 4.22 -6.57 8.07
CA GLU A 84 3.93 -5.28 8.71
C GLU A 84 5.20 -4.61 9.24
N LEU A 85 6.18 -5.34 9.80
CA LEU A 85 7.49 -4.79 10.17
C LEU A 85 8.22 -4.21 8.97
N THR A 86 8.20 -4.92 7.84
CA THR A 86 8.79 -4.43 6.60
C THR A 86 8.12 -3.13 6.15
N HIS A 87 6.78 -3.09 6.16
CA HIS A 87 6.05 -1.86 5.84
C HIS A 87 6.36 -0.71 6.81
N LEU A 88 6.42 -0.99 8.11
CA LEU A 88 6.78 0.03 9.10
C LEU A 88 8.19 0.56 8.87
N ALA A 89 9.14 -0.33 8.58
CA ALA A 89 10.53 0.05 8.28
C ALA A 89 10.61 0.99 7.07
N THR A 90 9.87 0.69 5.99
CA THR A 90 9.81 1.59 4.83
C THR A 90 9.21 2.94 5.18
N LEU A 91 8.17 3.00 6.03
CA LEU A 91 7.60 4.29 6.46
C LEU A 91 8.60 5.17 7.22
N TYR A 92 9.49 4.59 8.04
CA TYR A 92 10.56 5.36 8.70
C TYR A 92 11.55 5.94 7.70
N HIS A 93 11.85 5.21 6.61
CA HIS A 93 12.74 5.68 5.55
C HIS A 93 12.03 6.69 4.64
N ASP A 94 10.77 6.44 4.30
CA ASP A 94 9.94 7.36 3.50
C ASP A 94 9.81 8.72 4.21
N ASP A 95 9.54 8.74 5.52
CA ASP A 95 9.45 9.99 6.29
C ASP A 95 10.71 10.85 6.20
N VAL A 96 11.89 10.22 6.10
CA VAL A 96 13.15 10.95 5.89
C VAL A 96 13.30 11.46 4.46
N MET A 97 12.91 10.66 3.46
CA MET A 97 13.04 11.02 2.04
C MET A 97 12.03 12.11 1.66
N ASP A 98 10.83 12.04 2.23
CA ASP A 98 9.72 12.98 1.97
C ASP A 98 9.77 14.22 2.89
N GLU A 99 10.74 14.28 3.82
CA GLU A 99 10.84 15.34 4.86
C GLU A 99 9.52 15.51 5.63
N ALA A 100 8.81 14.40 5.88
CA ALA A 100 7.48 14.41 6.47
C ALA A 100 7.51 14.80 7.96
N ASP A 101 6.69 15.77 8.36
CA ASP A 101 6.55 16.19 9.75
C ASP A 101 5.66 15.27 10.59
N VAL A 102 4.68 14.64 9.94
CA VAL A 102 3.63 13.86 10.61
C VAL A 102 3.39 12.53 9.88
N ARG A 103 3.31 11.44 10.64
CA ARG A 103 2.92 10.12 10.14
C ARG A 103 1.87 9.48 11.05
N ARG A 104 0.76 9.00 10.48
CA ARG A 104 -0.35 8.37 11.23
C ARG A 104 -0.90 9.27 12.34
N GLY A 105 -0.92 10.59 12.14
CA GLY A 105 -1.44 11.55 13.11
C GLY A 105 -0.54 11.84 14.29
N VAL A 106 0.70 11.33 14.30
CA VAL A 106 1.73 11.65 15.28
C VAL A 106 2.93 12.30 14.59
N GLU A 107 3.76 13.01 15.35
CA GLU A 107 5.04 13.54 14.86
C GLU A 107 5.88 12.40 14.27
N SER A 108 6.45 12.60 13.08
CA SER A 108 7.29 11.60 12.43
C SER A 108 8.59 11.35 13.20
N ALA A 109 9.22 10.20 12.95
CA ALA A 109 10.44 9.84 13.68
C ALA A 109 11.62 10.76 13.35
N ASN A 110 11.75 11.22 12.09
CA ASN A 110 12.78 12.17 11.66
C ASN A 110 12.61 13.54 12.33
N THR A 111 11.38 14.04 12.46
CA THR A 111 11.10 15.29 13.18
C THR A 111 11.39 15.14 14.68
N ARG A 112 10.96 14.02 15.28
CA ARG A 112 11.10 13.81 16.72
C ARG A 112 12.53 13.51 17.19
N TRP A 113 13.31 12.74 16.42
CA TRP A 113 14.64 12.24 16.82
C TRP A 113 15.74 12.50 15.79
N GLY A 114 15.40 13.07 14.64
CA GLY A 114 16.32 13.34 13.54
C GLY A 114 16.49 12.17 12.57
N ASN A 115 16.93 12.48 11.35
CA ASN A 115 17.05 11.56 10.23
C ASN A 115 17.85 10.30 10.54
N SER A 116 19.00 10.45 11.27
CA SER A 116 19.84 9.30 11.61
C SER A 116 19.11 8.26 12.47
N VAL A 117 18.31 8.71 13.45
CA VAL A 117 17.54 7.79 14.30
C VAL A 117 16.42 7.13 13.48
N ALA A 118 15.73 7.88 12.62
CA ALA A 118 14.68 7.34 11.76
C ALA A 118 15.23 6.24 10.83
N VAL A 119 16.32 6.52 10.09
CA VAL A 119 16.95 5.53 9.20
C VAL A 119 17.37 4.28 9.97
N LEU A 120 18.12 4.43 11.07
CA LEU A 120 18.59 3.30 11.87
C LEU A 120 17.43 2.52 12.54
N THR A 121 16.31 3.18 12.84
CA THR A 121 15.11 2.49 13.34
C THR A 121 14.49 1.62 12.25
N GLY A 122 14.40 2.12 11.01
CA GLY A 122 13.99 1.31 9.87
C GLY A 122 14.87 0.08 9.67
N ASP A 123 16.20 0.25 9.71
CA ASP A 123 17.17 -0.86 9.62
C ASP A 123 16.99 -1.86 10.77
N PHE A 124 16.73 -1.39 11.98
CA PHE A 124 16.45 -2.24 13.13
C PHE A 124 15.19 -3.09 12.90
N LEU A 125 14.11 -2.51 12.35
CA LEU A 125 12.89 -3.25 12.04
C LEU A 125 13.13 -4.30 10.95
N PHE A 126 13.91 -4.00 9.91
CA PHE A 126 14.32 -4.99 8.90
C PHE A 126 15.12 -6.13 9.50
N ALA A 127 16.04 -5.85 10.42
CA ALA A 127 16.79 -6.89 11.14
C ALA A 127 15.85 -7.78 11.96
N ARG A 128 14.85 -7.19 12.64
CA ARG A 128 13.84 -7.95 13.40
C ARG A 128 12.96 -8.82 12.49
N ALA A 129 12.52 -8.30 11.34
CA ALA A 129 11.81 -9.09 10.33
C ALA A 129 12.67 -10.27 9.82
N SER A 130 13.97 -10.04 9.57
CA SER A 130 14.90 -11.08 9.12
C SER A 130 15.08 -12.18 10.14
N HIS A 131 15.10 -11.89 11.44
CA HIS A 131 15.15 -12.90 12.49
C HIS A 131 13.90 -13.81 12.45
N ILE A 132 12.71 -13.24 12.33
CA ILE A 132 11.46 -14.02 12.23
C ILE A 132 11.47 -14.87 10.95
N LEU A 133 11.92 -14.33 9.83
CA LEU A 133 12.03 -15.06 8.55
C LEU A 133 12.95 -16.26 8.64
N ALA A 134 14.06 -16.16 9.38
CA ALA A 134 14.98 -17.27 9.57
C ALA A 134 14.30 -18.48 10.26
N ASP A 135 13.38 -18.22 11.19
CA ASP A 135 12.60 -19.25 11.87
C ASP A 135 11.48 -19.83 10.97
N LEU A 136 10.96 -19.03 10.02
CA LEU A 136 9.95 -19.47 9.04
C LEU A 136 10.56 -20.33 7.91
N GLY A 137 11.87 -20.31 7.75
CA GLY A 137 12.59 -21.13 6.81
C GLY A 137 13.07 -20.42 5.54
N PRO A 138 13.89 -21.09 4.73
CA PRO A 138 14.63 -20.48 3.63
C PRO A 138 13.72 -19.97 2.49
N GLU A 139 12.56 -20.61 2.28
CA GLU A 139 11.61 -20.15 1.26
C GLU A 139 10.98 -18.81 1.65
N ALA A 140 10.60 -18.64 2.93
CA ALA A 140 10.09 -17.36 3.43
C ALA A 140 11.13 -16.24 3.30
N VAL A 141 12.40 -16.53 3.58
CA VAL A 141 13.49 -15.58 3.38
C VAL A 141 13.61 -15.16 1.91
N ARG A 142 13.53 -16.11 0.97
CA ARG A 142 13.62 -15.83 -0.47
C ARG A 142 12.46 -14.96 -0.95
N VAL A 143 11.25 -15.36 -0.63
CA VAL A 143 10.01 -14.63 -1.00
C VAL A 143 10.06 -13.19 -0.50
N GLN A 144 10.46 -12.99 0.75
CA GLN A 144 10.57 -11.65 1.32
C GLN A 144 11.70 -10.82 0.69
N ALA A 145 12.84 -11.43 0.41
CA ALA A 145 13.97 -10.76 -0.22
C ALA A 145 13.62 -10.28 -1.64
N GLU A 146 12.98 -11.13 -2.45
CA GLU A 146 12.50 -10.77 -3.80
C GLU A 146 11.49 -9.63 -3.77
N ALA A 147 10.56 -9.66 -2.82
CA ALA A 147 9.57 -8.58 -2.68
C ALA A 147 10.21 -7.28 -2.22
N PHE A 148 11.16 -7.35 -1.29
CA PHE A 148 11.87 -6.17 -0.81
C PHE A 148 12.75 -5.55 -1.90
N GLU A 149 13.45 -6.37 -2.71
CA GLU A 149 14.17 -5.90 -3.89
C GLU A 149 13.25 -5.17 -4.87
N ARG A 150 12.08 -5.73 -5.17
CA ARG A 150 11.07 -5.07 -6.03
C ARG A 150 10.58 -3.75 -5.44
N LEU A 151 10.33 -3.72 -4.12
CA LEU A 151 9.88 -2.51 -3.41
C LEU A 151 10.93 -1.40 -3.52
N VAL A 152 12.19 -1.70 -3.20
CA VAL A 152 13.29 -0.73 -3.26
C VAL A 152 13.56 -0.28 -4.70
N THR A 153 13.47 -1.21 -5.66
CA THR A 153 13.57 -0.88 -7.09
C THR A 153 12.46 0.10 -7.50
N GLY A 154 11.22 -0.14 -7.08
CA GLY A 154 10.10 0.78 -7.30
C GLY A 154 10.37 2.17 -6.73
N GLN A 155 10.88 2.26 -5.50
CA GLN A 155 11.24 3.53 -4.86
C GLN A 155 12.36 4.27 -5.61
N ILE A 156 13.38 3.54 -6.08
CA ILE A 156 14.46 4.12 -6.89
C ILE A 156 13.93 4.62 -8.23
N LEU A 157 13.07 3.86 -8.90
CA LEU A 157 12.46 4.25 -10.18
C LEU A 157 11.57 5.48 -10.03
N GLU A 158 10.81 5.60 -8.94
CA GLU A 158 10.01 6.79 -8.61
C GLU A 158 10.91 8.04 -8.53
N THR A 159 11.99 7.95 -7.75
CA THR A 159 12.95 9.05 -7.59
C THR A 159 13.70 9.39 -8.89
N ALA A 160 14.01 8.39 -9.71
CA ALA A 160 14.78 8.57 -10.94
C ALA A 160 13.94 9.10 -12.11
N GLY A 161 12.63 8.91 -12.08
CA GLY A 161 11.71 9.21 -13.18
C GLY A 161 11.91 8.33 -14.43
N PRO A 162 11.02 8.45 -15.43
CA PRO A 162 11.13 7.71 -16.68
C PRO A 162 12.38 8.13 -17.46
N ARG A 163 13.14 7.14 -17.96
CA ARG A 163 14.38 7.34 -18.73
C ARG A 163 14.29 6.63 -20.09
N ASP A 164 15.19 7.00 -20.99
CA ASP A 164 15.39 6.30 -22.26
C ASP A 164 14.15 6.22 -23.16
N GLY A 165 13.26 7.23 -23.09
CA GLY A 165 12.03 7.29 -23.88
C GLY A 165 10.95 6.30 -23.43
N ARG A 166 11.05 5.77 -22.20
CA ARG A 166 10.01 4.91 -21.62
C ARG A 166 8.71 5.67 -21.50
N ASP A 167 7.61 5.01 -21.84
CA ASP A 167 6.26 5.55 -21.66
C ASP A 167 6.02 5.91 -20.17
N PRO A 168 5.64 7.18 -19.86
CA PRO A 168 5.46 7.64 -18.48
C PRO A 168 4.38 6.86 -17.70
N VAL A 169 3.29 6.46 -18.36
CA VAL A 169 2.21 5.67 -17.71
C VAL A 169 2.70 4.27 -17.37
N ALA A 170 3.40 3.60 -18.31
CA ALA A 170 3.98 2.29 -18.04
C ALA A 170 5.04 2.35 -16.92
N HIS A 171 5.88 3.41 -16.91
CA HIS A 171 6.84 3.63 -15.84
C HIS A 171 6.15 3.78 -14.48
N TYR A 172 5.15 4.63 -14.39
CA TYR A 172 4.37 4.85 -13.16
C TYR A 172 3.72 3.55 -12.66
N LEU A 173 3.11 2.75 -13.55
CA LEU A 173 2.51 1.47 -13.18
C LEU A 173 3.53 0.47 -12.63
N ASP A 174 4.75 0.44 -13.19
CA ASP A 174 5.82 -0.41 -12.65
C ASP A 174 6.33 0.08 -11.29
N VAL A 175 6.39 1.40 -11.08
CA VAL A 175 6.73 2.00 -9.78
C VAL A 175 5.75 1.54 -8.71
N ILE A 176 4.45 1.73 -8.93
CA ILE A 176 3.43 1.37 -7.92
C ILE A 176 3.29 -0.15 -7.73
N ALA A 177 3.46 -0.96 -8.79
CA ALA A 177 3.52 -2.41 -8.67
C ALA A 177 4.73 -2.87 -7.82
N GLY A 178 5.88 -2.23 -7.98
CA GLY A 178 7.06 -2.47 -7.16
C GLY A 178 6.88 -1.97 -5.73
N LYS A 179 6.65 -0.68 -5.55
CA LYS A 179 6.61 0.01 -4.25
C LYS A 179 5.45 -0.50 -3.36
N THR A 180 4.25 -0.62 -3.91
CA THR A 180 3.03 -0.96 -3.16
C THR A 180 2.57 -2.40 -3.42
N GLY A 181 2.50 -2.81 -4.69
CA GLY A 181 1.96 -4.11 -5.10
C GLY A 181 2.79 -5.29 -4.56
N SER A 182 4.12 -5.19 -4.54
CA SER A 182 5.01 -6.28 -4.14
C SER A 182 4.74 -6.78 -2.72
N LEU A 183 4.60 -5.89 -1.74
CA LEU A 183 4.40 -6.28 -0.34
C LEU A 183 2.97 -6.76 -0.08
N ILE A 184 1.99 -6.31 -0.85
CA ILE A 184 0.61 -6.82 -0.80
C ILE A 184 0.55 -8.20 -1.44
N ALA A 185 1.27 -8.44 -2.55
CA ALA A 185 1.43 -9.77 -3.15
C ALA A 185 2.03 -10.78 -2.16
N VAL A 186 3.10 -10.40 -1.47
CA VAL A 186 3.73 -11.25 -0.43
C VAL A 186 2.78 -11.53 0.74
N SER A 187 1.91 -10.60 1.10
CA SER A 187 0.92 -10.85 2.15
C SER A 187 -0.04 -11.98 1.76
N GLY A 188 -0.57 -11.97 0.54
CA GLY A 188 -1.37 -13.08 0.01
C GLY A 188 -0.59 -14.39 -0.07
N ARG A 189 0.64 -14.32 -0.59
CA ARG A 189 1.54 -15.48 -0.71
C ARG A 189 1.85 -16.11 0.64
N PHE A 190 2.24 -15.33 1.64
CA PHE A 190 2.56 -15.84 2.97
C PHE A 190 1.37 -16.49 3.65
N GLY A 191 0.18 -15.87 3.59
CA GLY A 191 -1.01 -16.48 4.17
C GLY A 191 -1.29 -17.87 3.58
N ALA A 192 -1.29 -18.00 2.26
CA ALA A 192 -1.53 -19.27 1.59
C ALA A 192 -0.37 -20.27 1.82
N MET A 193 0.88 -19.85 1.67
CA MET A 193 2.04 -20.71 1.83
C MET A 193 2.18 -21.23 3.27
N MET A 194 2.02 -20.36 4.27
CA MET A 194 2.16 -20.74 5.68
C MET A 194 1.00 -21.59 6.20
N SER A 195 -0.17 -21.49 5.58
CA SER A 195 -1.31 -22.37 5.87
C SER A 195 -1.23 -23.74 5.20
N GLY A 196 -0.24 -23.97 4.33
CA GLY A 196 -0.11 -25.20 3.57
C GLY A 196 -1.13 -25.37 2.45
N ALA A 197 -1.65 -24.28 1.91
CA ALA A 197 -2.52 -24.30 0.73
C ALA A 197 -1.77 -24.86 -0.51
N ASP A 198 -2.53 -25.38 -1.48
CA ASP A 198 -1.95 -25.84 -2.74
C ASP A 198 -1.20 -24.72 -3.47
N GLU A 199 -0.12 -25.06 -4.20
CA GLU A 199 0.72 -24.10 -4.91
C GLU A 199 -0.07 -23.24 -5.90
N SER A 200 -1.09 -23.81 -6.56
CA SER A 200 -1.99 -23.05 -7.44
C SER A 200 -2.77 -21.96 -6.68
N VAL A 201 -3.14 -22.20 -5.43
CA VAL A 201 -3.79 -21.20 -4.56
C VAL A 201 -2.80 -20.13 -4.15
N VAL A 202 -1.57 -20.52 -3.81
CA VAL A 202 -0.47 -19.58 -3.50
C VAL A 202 -0.22 -18.63 -4.66
N ASP A 203 -0.16 -19.16 -5.89
CA ASP A 203 0.06 -18.35 -7.11
C ASP A 203 -1.11 -17.39 -7.37
N ILE A 204 -2.36 -17.87 -7.25
CA ILE A 204 -3.55 -17.04 -7.43
C ILE A 204 -3.57 -15.89 -6.43
N LEU A 205 -3.34 -16.16 -5.14
CA LEU A 205 -3.38 -15.15 -4.09
C LEU A 205 -2.19 -14.18 -4.17
N THR A 206 -1.06 -14.62 -4.70
CA THR A 206 0.10 -13.75 -5.01
C THR A 206 -0.27 -12.76 -6.11
N GLN A 207 -0.80 -13.23 -7.24
CA GLN A 207 -1.20 -12.39 -8.37
C GLN A 207 -2.38 -11.47 -8.03
N TYR A 208 -3.35 -11.97 -7.26
CA TYR A 208 -4.42 -11.17 -6.71
C TYR A 208 -3.88 -10.01 -5.87
N GLY A 209 -2.97 -10.30 -4.94
CA GLY A 209 -2.38 -9.29 -4.06
C GLY A 209 -1.64 -8.19 -4.83
N GLU A 210 -0.90 -8.56 -5.88
CA GLU A 210 -0.20 -7.60 -6.74
C GLU A 210 -1.17 -6.64 -7.45
N ARG A 211 -2.22 -7.18 -8.07
CA ARG A 211 -3.23 -6.37 -8.76
C ARG A 211 -4.04 -5.52 -7.81
N LEU A 212 -4.44 -6.08 -6.66
CA LEU A 212 -5.16 -5.34 -5.63
C LEU A 212 -4.31 -4.19 -5.07
N GLY A 213 -3.01 -4.44 -4.83
CA GLY A 213 -2.08 -3.41 -4.36
C GLY A 213 -1.91 -2.27 -5.34
N THR A 214 -1.79 -2.58 -6.62
CA THR A 214 -1.77 -1.58 -7.70
C THR A 214 -3.08 -0.79 -7.72
N ALA A 215 -4.24 -1.46 -7.73
CA ALA A 215 -5.54 -0.80 -7.72
C ALA A 215 -5.74 0.09 -6.49
N PHE A 216 -5.24 -0.34 -5.34
CA PHE A 216 -5.31 0.44 -4.10
C PHE A 216 -4.53 1.75 -4.18
N GLN A 217 -3.31 1.71 -4.75
CA GLN A 217 -2.52 2.91 -4.97
C GLN A 217 -3.19 3.85 -5.97
N LEU A 218 -3.68 3.31 -7.10
CA LEU A 218 -4.42 4.09 -8.08
C LEU A 218 -5.65 4.80 -7.46
N ALA A 219 -6.36 4.12 -6.56
CA ALA A 219 -7.50 4.72 -5.86
C ALA A 219 -7.06 5.83 -4.88
N ASP A 220 -5.94 5.66 -4.19
CA ASP A 220 -5.39 6.69 -3.30
C ASP A 220 -4.98 7.94 -4.10
N ASP A 221 -4.37 7.78 -5.26
CA ASP A 221 -3.96 8.89 -6.14
C ASP A 221 -5.16 9.64 -6.75
N VAL A 222 -6.23 8.91 -7.12
CA VAL A 222 -7.50 9.51 -7.55
C VAL A 222 -8.12 10.31 -6.41
N LEU A 223 -8.12 9.75 -5.18
CA LEU A 223 -8.67 10.41 -3.99
C LEU A 223 -7.89 11.66 -3.60
N ASP A 224 -6.57 11.68 -3.77
CA ASP A 224 -5.76 12.86 -3.46
C ASP A 224 -6.23 14.08 -4.25
N ILE A 225 -6.68 13.89 -5.49
CA ILE A 225 -7.22 14.96 -6.34
C ILE A 225 -8.73 15.18 -6.07
N ALA A 226 -9.52 14.10 -5.99
CA ALA A 226 -10.98 14.17 -5.98
C ALA A 226 -11.56 14.59 -4.63
N SER A 227 -10.91 14.26 -3.50
CA SER A 227 -11.47 14.48 -2.17
C SER A 227 -11.50 15.95 -1.77
N ASP A 228 -12.50 16.32 -0.95
CA ASP A 228 -12.53 17.60 -0.25
C ASP A 228 -11.77 17.49 1.09
N SER A 229 -11.18 18.59 1.55
CA SER A 229 -10.36 18.67 2.77
C SER A 229 -11.04 18.14 4.05
N HIS A 230 -12.37 18.00 4.03
CA HIS A 230 -13.15 17.51 5.16
C HIS A 230 -13.30 15.99 5.23
N GLU A 231 -13.06 15.26 4.12
CA GLU A 231 -13.34 13.81 4.06
C GLU A 231 -12.10 12.94 4.23
N SER A 232 -10.94 13.36 3.74
CA SER A 232 -9.73 12.53 3.71
C SER A 232 -8.82 12.65 4.94
N GLY A 233 -8.96 13.73 5.72
CA GLY A 233 -8.03 14.06 6.83
C GLY A 233 -6.61 14.44 6.37
N LYS A 234 -6.39 14.52 5.04
CA LYS A 234 -5.16 15.01 4.40
C LYS A 234 -5.48 16.27 3.60
N THR A 235 -4.47 17.07 3.32
CA THR A 235 -4.59 18.20 2.39
C THR A 235 -4.74 17.63 0.98
N PRO A 236 -5.84 17.92 0.24
CA PRO A 236 -5.99 17.44 -1.13
C PRO A 236 -4.89 17.97 -2.05
N GLY A 237 -4.46 17.15 -3.02
CA GLY A 237 -3.43 17.51 -3.97
C GLY A 237 -2.01 17.55 -3.36
N THR A 238 -1.74 16.74 -2.33
CA THR A 238 -0.41 16.63 -1.73
C THR A 238 0.60 16.15 -2.77
N ASP A 239 0.26 15.12 -3.56
CA ASP A 239 1.14 14.59 -4.61
C ASP A 239 1.47 15.64 -5.68
N LEU A 240 0.53 16.55 -5.98
CA LEU A 240 0.77 17.69 -6.89
C LEU A 240 1.81 18.65 -6.32
N ARG A 241 1.75 18.96 -5.01
CA ARG A 241 2.74 19.84 -4.34
C ARG A 241 4.13 19.23 -4.33
N GLU A 242 4.21 17.93 -4.16
CA GLU A 242 5.46 17.17 -4.16
C GLU A 242 6.00 16.94 -5.57
N GLY A 243 5.23 17.32 -6.61
CA GLY A 243 5.61 17.16 -8.01
C GLY A 243 5.57 15.70 -8.48
N ILE A 244 4.83 14.83 -7.79
CA ILE A 244 4.68 13.42 -8.13
C ILE A 244 3.63 13.29 -9.25
N PRO A 245 4.01 12.79 -10.45
CA PRO A 245 3.07 12.65 -11.56
C PRO A 245 2.22 11.38 -11.38
N THR A 246 1.10 11.50 -10.68
CA THR A 246 0.12 10.42 -10.49
C THR A 246 -0.71 10.18 -11.77
N LEU A 247 -1.46 9.07 -11.80
CA LEU A 247 -2.19 8.65 -13.02
C LEU A 247 -3.09 9.75 -13.63
N PRO A 248 -3.87 10.54 -12.88
CA PRO A 248 -4.67 11.63 -13.46
C PRO A 248 -3.81 12.67 -14.21
N VAL A 249 -2.65 13.04 -13.66
CA VAL A 249 -1.71 13.97 -14.30
C VAL A 249 -1.11 13.37 -15.57
N LEU A 250 -0.72 12.09 -15.54
CA LEU A 250 -0.16 11.39 -16.69
C LEU A 250 -1.20 11.27 -17.82
N ARG A 251 -2.47 10.98 -17.50
CA ARG A 251 -3.56 10.94 -18.48
C ARG A 251 -3.86 12.31 -19.10
N LEU A 252 -3.77 13.37 -18.30
CA LEU A 252 -3.86 14.74 -18.85
C LEU A 252 -2.74 15.01 -19.85
N ARG A 253 -1.48 14.72 -19.51
CA ARG A 253 -0.31 14.93 -20.38
C ARG A 253 -0.46 14.15 -21.70
N GLU A 254 -0.84 12.86 -21.61
CA GLU A 254 -1.09 12.02 -22.78
C GLU A 254 -2.18 12.62 -23.69
N THR A 255 -3.26 13.12 -23.10
CA THR A 255 -4.36 13.74 -23.86
C THR A 255 -3.93 15.06 -24.51
N ALA A 256 -3.23 15.92 -23.77
CA ALA A 256 -2.71 17.19 -24.26
C ALA A 256 -1.75 17.02 -25.44
N GLU A 257 -0.84 16.03 -25.36
CA GLU A 257 0.07 15.71 -26.45
C GLU A 257 -0.65 15.14 -27.71
N ARG A 258 -1.66 14.29 -27.51
CA ARG A 258 -2.39 13.66 -28.59
C ARG A 258 -3.34 14.62 -29.32
N GLU A 259 -4.05 15.46 -28.56
CA GLU A 259 -5.15 16.28 -29.09
C GLU A 259 -4.74 17.73 -29.37
N GLY A 260 -3.69 18.21 -28.69
CA GLY A 260 -3.18 19.57 -28.89
C GLY A 260 -4.16 20.67 -28.45
N CYS A 261 -5.09 20.36 -27.52
CA CYS A 261 -6.04 21.31 -26.99
C CYS A 261 -5.31 22.38 -26.17
N GLU A 262 -5.53 23.67 -26.47
CA GLU A 262 -4.81 24.76 -25.79
C GLU A 262 -5.12 24.81 -24.29
N GLU A 263 -6.36 24.45 -23.88
CA GLU A 263 -6.76 24.43 -22.46
C GLU A 263 -5.99 23.34 -21.69
N ASP A 264 -5.75 22.17 -22.29
CA ASP A 264 -4.99 21.08 -21.69
C ASP A 264 -3.51 21.41 -21.64
N LEU A 265 -2.97 22.00 -22.71
CA LEU A 265 -1.58 22.45 -22.75
C LEU A 265 -1.30 23.55 -21.72
N GLU A 266 -2.26 24.44 -21.50
CA GLU A 266 -2.16 25.45 -20.45
C GLU A 266 -2.16 24.81 -19.05
N LEU A 267 -3.05 23.84 -18.80
CA LEU A 267 -3.10 23.12 -17.52
C LEU A 267 -1.81 22.34 -17.27
N VAL A 268 -1.22 21.72 -18.29
CA VAL A 268 0.11 21.07 -18.20
C VAL A 268 1.19 22.09 -17.84
N ARG A 269 1.20 23.29 -18.45
CA ARG A 269 2.17 24.36 -18.10
C ARG A 269 2.01 24.81 -16.63
N LEU A 270 0.78 24.86 -16.12
CA LEU A 270 0.52 25.18 -14.71
C LEU A 270 1.06 24.09 -13.77
N LEU A 271 0.88 22.81 -14.15
CA LEU A 271 1.41 21.66 -13.42
C LEU A 271 2.94 21.64 -13.38
N ASP A 272 3.61 22.10 -14.44
CA ASP A 272 5.08 22.19 -14.51
C ASP A 272 5.64 23.40 -13.74
N GLY A 273 4.77 24.24 -13.19
CA GLY A 273 5.13 25.38 -12.38
C GLY A 273 5.34 25.04 -10.91
N ASP A 274 5.64 26.08 -10.12
CA ASP A 274 5.76 25.95 -8.66
C ASP A 274 4.37 25.81 -8.01
N LEU A 275 4.05 24.61 -7.52
CA LEU A 275 2.80 24.27 -6.83
C LEU A 275 2.90 24.38 -5.29
N THR A 276 4.01 24.88 -4.75
CA THR A 276 4.07 25.31 -3.35
C THR A 276 3.28 26.60 -3.13
N ASP A 277 3.03 27.38 -4.19
CA ASP A 277 2.09 28.51 -4.17
C ASP A 277 0.65 28.03 -4.04
N ASP A 278 -0.01 28.41 -2.95
CA ASP A 278 -1.36 27.95 -2.62
C ASP A 278 -2.42 28.34 -3.67
N ALA A 279 -2.30 29.50 -4.32
CA ALA A 279 -3.28 29.97 -5.29
C ALA A 279 -3.17 29.15 -6.59
N ARG A 280 -1.96 28.92 -7.07
CA ARG A 280 -1.70 28.07 -8.25
C ARG A 280 -2.10 26.63 -7.99
N HIS A 281 -1.74 26.08 -6.82
CA HIS A 281 -2.13 24.72 -6.44
C HIS A 281 -3.65 24.57 -6.44
N ALA A 282 -4.40 25.51 -5.82
CA ALA A 282 -5.86 25.46 -5.79
C ALA A 282 -6.47 25.57 -7.20
N GLU A 283 -5.90 26.38 -8.08
CA GLU A 283 -6.33 26.50 -9.48
C GLU A 283 -6.14 25.17 -10.21
N VAL A 284 -4.94 24.59 -10.17
CA VAL A 284 -4.63 23.31 -10.82
C VAL A 284 -5.55 22.19 -10.31
N LEU A 285 -5.69 22.09 -8.99
CA LEU A 285 -6.54 21.09 -8.35
C LEU A 285 -8.01 21.23 -8.79
N SER A 286 -8.53 22.46 -8.83
CA SER A 286 -9.92 22.72 -9.25
C SER A 286 -10.17 22.36 -10.71
N ARG A 287 -9.21 22.59 -11.61
CA ARG A 287 -9.30 22.24 -13.03
C ARG A 287 -9.18 20.75 -13.23
N LEU A 288 -8.24 20.05 -12.54
CA LEU A 288 -8.10 18.59 -12.61
C LEU A 288 -9.33 17.85 -12.12
N ARG A 289 -10.02 18.34 -11.08
CA ARG A 289 -11.23 17.72 -10.53
C ARG A 289 -12.37 17.57 -11.53
N VAL A 290 -12.46 18.47 -12.49
CA VAL A 290 -13.50 18.46 -13.53
C VAL A 290 -12.96 17.96 -14.88
N HIS A 291 -11.68 17.62 -14.97
CA HIS A 291 -11.04 17.23 -16.21
C HIS A 291 -11.36 15.76 -16.56
N PRO A 292 -11.58 15.43 -17.86
CA PRO A 292 -11.82 14.04 -18.30
C PRO A 292 -10.70 13.04 -17.93
N ALA A 293 -9.47 13.50 -17.74
CA ALA A 293 -8.34 12.69 -17.31
C ALA A 293 -8.56 12.05 -15.93
N LEU A 294 -9.22 12.73 -15.00
CA LEU A 294 -9.57 12.16 -13.69
C LEU A 294 -10.58 11.00 -13.86
N GLU A 295 -11.58 11.17 -14.70
CA GLU A 295 -12.54 10.11 -15.00
C GLU A 295 -11.91 8.92 -15.75
N GLN A 296 -10.88 9.18 -16.57
CA GLN A 296 -10.10 8.09 -17.18
C GLN A 296 -9.31 7.34 -16.10
N ALA A 297 -8.63 8.04 -15.20
CA ALA A 297 -7.90 7.41 -14.09
C ALA A 297 -8.82 6.59 -13.18
N ARG A 298 -10.05 7.04 -12.93
CA ARG A 298 -11.07 6.27 -12.21
C ARG A 298 -11.42 4.97 -12.93
N ARG A 299 -11.65 5.04 -14.25
CA ARG A 299 -11.93 3.83 -15.05
C ARG A 299 -10.77 2.84 -15.02
N ASP A 300 -9.55 3.34 -15.19
CA ASP A 300 -8.35 2.50 -15.12
C ASP A 300 -8.25 1.82 -13.73
N THR A 301 -8.50 2.54 -12.64
CA THR A 301 -8.54 2.00 -11.27
C THR A 301 -9.57 0.88 -11.12
N ILE A 302 -10.78 1.09 -11.63
CA ILE A 302 -11.87 0.10 -11.61
C ILE A 302 -11.48 -1.16 -12.40
N GLU A 303 -10.87 -1.00 -13.56
CA GLU A 303 -10.39 -2.13 -14.38
C GLU A 303 -9.32 -2.95 -13.63
N TYR A 304 -8.38 -2.31 -12.95
CA TYR A 304 -7.39 -3.01 -12.12
C TYR A 304 -8.03 -3.77 -10.95
N ALA A 305 -9.00 -3.17 -10.25
CA ALA A 305 -9.73 -3.84 -9.17
C ALA A 305 -10.56 -5.03 -9.68
N GLN A 306 -11.22 -4.90 -10.84
CA GLN A 306 -11.96 -5.98 -11.48
C GLN A 306 -11.03 -7.11 -11.95
N ALA A 307 -9.86 -6.77 -12.49
CA ALA A 307 -8.86 -7.76 -12.87
C ALA A 307 -8.32 -8.52 -11.64
N ALA A 308 -8.13 -7.83 -10.49
CA ALA A 308 -7.79 -8.50 -9.24
C ALA A 308 -8.90 -9.46 -8.80
N ARG A 309 -10.17 -9.03 -8.82
CA ARG A 309 -11.32 -9.87 -8.49
C ARG A 309 -11.42 -11.11 -9.39
N ALA A 310 -11.17 -10.96 -10.68
CA ALA A 310 -11.21 -12.07 -11.64
C ALA A 310 -10.17 -13.16 -11.33
N MET A 311 -9.03 -12.82 -10.73
CA MET A 311 -8.03 -13.81 -10.31
C MET A 311 -8.56 -14.80 -9.26
N LEU A 312 -9.54 -14.39 -8.46
CA LEU A 312 -10.13 -15.25 -7.42
C LEU A 312 -11.11 -16.32 -7.97
N ALA A 313 -11.51 -16.22 -9.24
CA ALA A 313 -12.52 -17.11 -9.83
C ALA A 313 -12.23 -18.62 -9.68
N PRO A 314 -10.96 -19.11 -9.82
CA PRO A 314 -10.65 -20.54 -9.67
C PRO A 314 -10.68 -21.03 -8.21
N LEU A 315 -10.65 -20.12 -7.21
CA LEU A 315 -10.65 -20.51 -5.81
C LEU A 315 -12.02 -21.08 -5.39
N PRO A 316 -12.06 -22.01 -4.42
CA PRO A 316 -13.30 -22.55 -3.89
C PRO A 316 -14.16 -21.44 -3.26
N ASP A 317 -15.48 -21.54 -3.43
CA ASP A 317 -16.41 -20.60 -2.83
C ASP A 317 -16.41 -20.77 -1.30
N CYS A 318 -15.99 -19.74 -0.60
CA CYS A 318 -15.95 -19.67 0.86
C CYS A 318 -16.07 -18.21 1.32
N PHE A 319 -16.26 -17.99 2.62
CA PHE A 319 -16.39 -16.65 3.19
C PHE A 319 -15.10 -15.82 3.04
N ALA A 320 -13.93 -16.45 3.07
CA ALA A 320 -12.67 -15.75 2.84
C ALA A 320 -12.55 -15.23 1.39
N LYS A 321 -12.96 -16.03 0.37
CA LYS A 321 -13.03 -15.56 -1.01
C LYS A 321 -13.97 -14.37 -1.14
N ALA A 322 -15.17 -14.45 -0.54
CA ALA A 322 -16.11 -13.34 -0.54
C ALA A 322 -15.51 -12.06 0.09
N ALA A 323 -14.78 -12.19 1.20
CA ALA A 323 -14.10 -11.07 1.85
C ALA A 323 -12.98 -10.48 0.96
N LEU A 324 -12.21 -11.31 0.25
CA LEU A 324 -11.21 -10.84 -0.73
C LEU A 324 -11.87 -10.12 -1.91
N GLU A 325 -13.02 -10.59 -2.38
CA GLU A 325 -13.80 -9.91 -3.41
C GLU A 325 -14.35 -8.56 -2.93
N GLU A 326 -14.83 -8.48 -1.68
CA GLU A 326 -15.27 -7.21 -1.07
C GLU A 326 -14.13 -6.19 -0.93
N LEU A 327 -12.87 -6.62 -0.76
CA LEU A 327 -11.72 -5.70 -0.80
C LEU A 327 -11.57 -5.02 -2.15
N CYS A 328 -11.82 -5.73 -3.26
CA CYS A 328 -11.83 -5.11 -4.59
C CYS A 328 -12.96 -4.09 -4.73
N ASP A 329 -14.15 -4.42 -4.23
CA ASP A 329 -15.31 -3.51 -4.24
C ASP A 329 -15.03 -2.25 -3.40
N ALA A 330 -14.34 -2.40 -2.25
CA ALA A 330 -13.93 -1.27 -1.42
C ALA A 330 -12.95 -0.32 -2.14
N VAL A 331 -12.04 -0.86 -2.97
CA VAL A 331 -11.16 -0.04 -3.81
C VAL A 331 -11.96 0.73 -4.86
N VAL A 332 -12.91 0.07 -5.53
CA VAL A 332 -13.81 0.72 -6.51
C VAL A 332 -14.59 1.85 -5.88
N HIS A 333 -15.19 1.63 -4.70
CA HIS A 333 -15.94 2.65 -3.98
C HIS A 333 -15.09 3.84 -3.52
N ARG A 334 -13.79 3.64 -3.29
CA ARG A 334 -12.86 4.74 -2.96
C ARG A 334 -12.51 5.59 -4.17
N ALA A 335 -12.48 5.00 -5.36
CA ALA A 335 -12.17 5.72 -6.61
C ALA A 335 -13.38 6.48 -7.18
N GLY A 336 -14.61 6.05 -6.87
CA GLY A 336 -15.88 6.68 -7.32
C GLY A 336 -16.39 7.67 -6.34
#